data_3c4eefa933ed044628f9911493aa9f56
#
_entry.id   3c4eefa933ed044628f9911493aa9f56
#
_cell.length_a   1.000
_cell.length_b   1.000
_cell.length_c   1.000
_cell.angle_alpha   90.00
_cell.angle_beta   90.00
_cell.angle_gamma   90.00
#
_symmetry.space_group_name_H-M   'P 1'
#
loop_
_entity.id
_entity.type
_entity.pdbx_description
1 polymer ?
#
loop_
_entity_poly.entity_id
_entity_poly.type
_entity_poly.pdbx_seq_one_letter_code
_entity_poly.pdbx_strand_id
1 'polypeptide(L)'
;MGKIVSKSFWSKCNERFTATKSLLCVGLDSEFSRLPECVQKAENPIWEFNRRIIDATHPYALAYKPNLAFYLADGMRGLDALYMTMEHIPEEIPVILDCKVGDIGNTMQAYVHAFFENMVVDAITLNPLMGADVMAPVMKQENAFAFALCLTSNPSAMDFLKPKRSEERRVGKECRSRW
;
A
#
# COMPACT_ATOMS: atom_id res chain seq x y z
N MET A 1 -17.39 -12.97 23.02
CA MET A 1 -16.03 -12.93 22.41
C MET A 1 -15.62 -11.47 22.37
N GLY A 2 -14.66 -11.06 23.19
CA GLY A 2 -14.16 -9.68 23.19
C GLY A 2 -13.49 -9.38 21.86
N LYS A 3 -13.86 -8.26 21.21
CA LYS A 3 -13.11 -7.74 20.07
C LYS A 3 -11.66 -7.54 20.54
N ILE A 4 -10.73 -8.28 19.93
CA ILE A 4 -9.30 -7.94 20.02
C ILE A 4 -9.21 -6.57 19.36
N VAL A 5 -8.93 -5.53 20.15
CA VAL A 5 -8.73 -4.16 19.63
C VAL A 5 -7.45 -4.23 18.78
N SER A 6 -7.60 -4.14 17.47
CA SER A 6 -6.45 -4.12 16.57
C SER A 6 -5.61 -2.89 16.88
N LYS A 7 -4.28 -3.06 16.95
CA LYS A 7 -3.36 -1.96 17.21
C LYS A 7 -3.29 -1.04 16.00
N SER A 8 -3.15 0.26 16.23
CA SER A 8 -2.93 1.20 15.13
C SER A 8 -1.59 0.95 14.43
N PHE A 9 -1.48 1.33 13.17
CA PHE A 9 -0.24 1.27 12.39
C PHE A 9 0.97 1.83 13.17
N TRP A 10 0.82 3.01 13.78
CA TRP A 10 1.90 3.62 14.56
C TRP A 10 2.25 2.86 15.84
N SER A 11 1.27 2.26 16.50
CA SER A 11 1.52 1.42 17.69
C SER A 11 2.36 0.20 17.30
N LYS A 12 1.98 -0.51 16.22
CA LYS A 12 2.76 -1.64 15.69
C LYS A 12 4.18 -1.21 15.31
N CYS A 13 4.34 -0.09 14.58
CA CYS A 13 5.66 0.44 14.22
C CYS A 13 6.54 0.72 15.44
N ASN A 14 6.01 1.37 16.46
CA ASN A 14 6.75 1.73 17.68
C ASN A 14 7.17 0.49 18.47
N GLU A 15 6.28 -0.48 18.63
CA GLU A 15 6.58 -1.74 19.30
C GLU A 15 7.66 -2.51 18.54
N ARG A 16 7.53 -2.60 17.21
CA ARG A 16 8.49 -3.28 16.33
C ARG A 16 9.86 -2.61 16.39
N PHE A 17 9.92 -1.27 16.27
CA PHE A 17 11.16 -0.52 16.39
C PHE A 17 11.81 -0.73 17.76
N THR A 18 11.02 -0.74 18.82
CA THR A 18 11.54 -0.99 20.17
C THR A 18 12.18 -2.37 20.29
N ALA A 19 11.55 -3.38 19.71
CA ALA A 19 12.01 -4.77 19.74
C ALA A 19 13.25 -5.01 18.87
N THR A 20 13.26 -4.48 17.63
CA THR A 20 14.28 -4.82 16.62
C THR A 20 15.39 -3.77 16.50
N LYS A 21 15.14 -2.52 16.92
CA LYS A 21 15.98 -1.34 16.66
C LYS A 21 16.26 -1.11 15.16
N SER A 22 15.36 -1.58 14.30
CA SER A 22 15.47 -1.53 12.85
C SER A 22 14.39 -0.64 12.24
N LEU A 23 14.74 0.08 11.17
CA LEU A 23 13.80 0.84 10.33
C LEU A 23 13.58 0.17 8.96
N LEU A 24 13.92 -1.12 8.84
CA LEU A 24 13.84 -1.84 7.59
C LEU A 24 12.38 -2.07 7.17
N CYS A 25 11.97 -1.47 6.07
CA CYS A 25 10.73 -1.82 5.35
C CYS A 25 11.09 -2.71 4.16
N VAL A 26 10.61 -3.95 4.16
CA VAL A 26 10.90 -4.93 3.11
C VAL A 26 9.86 -4.82 2.00
N GLY A 27 10.29 -4.46 0.78
CA GLY A 27 9.42 -4.48 -0.41
C GLY A 27 9.19 -5.91 -0.90
N LEU A 28 7.94 -6.23 -1.21
CA LEU A 28 7.54 -7.51 -1.80
C LEU A 28 6.94 -7.27 -3.20
N ASP A 29 7.75 -6.66 -4.06
CA ASP A 29 7.42 -6.31 -5.45
C ASP A 29 7.83 -7.47 -6.38
N SER A 30 7.28 -8.68 -6.13
CA SER A 30 7.71 -9.92 -6.73
C SER A 30 7.18 -10.08 -8.14
N GLU A 31 8.07 -9.99 -9.13
CA GLU A 31 7.78 -10.16 -10.55
C GLU A 31 8.23 -11.56 -11.00
N PHE A 32 7.33 -12.37 -11.56
CA PHE A 32 7.60 -13.77 -11.93
C PHE A 32 8.86 -13.93 -12.80
N SER A 33 9.03 -13.06 -13.80
CA SER A 33 10.16 -13.11 -14.74
C SER A 33 11.53 -12.91 -14.09
N ARG A 34 11.56 -12.35 -12.88
CA ARG A 34 12.78 -12.02 -12.13
C ARG A 34 13.03 -12.93 -10.94
N LEU A 35 12.13 -13.88 -10.69
CA LEU A 35 12.29 -14.83 -9.60
C LEU A 35 13.46 -15.77 -9.85
N PRO A 36 14.20 -16.19 -8.80
CA PRO A 36 15.23 -17.22 -8.90
C PRO A 36 14.65 -18.54 -9.43
N GLU A 37 15.41 -19.26 -10.26
CA GLU A 37 14.99 -20.54 -10.84
C GLU A 37 14.53 -21.56 -9.80
N CYS A 38 15.11 -21.53 -8.61
CA CYS A 38 14.80 -22.48 -7.53
C CYS A 38 13.37 -22.34 -6.98
N VAL A 39 12.67 -21.21 -7.24
CA VAL A 39 11.28 -21.01 -6.84
C VAL A 39 10.31 -21.02 -8.02
N GLN A 40 10.79 -20.85 -9.26
CA GLN A 40 9.92 -20.78 -10.44
C GLN A 40 9.12 -22.07 -10.70
N LYS A 41 9.58 -23.20 -10.18
CA LYS A 41 8.93 -24.52 -10.32
C LYS A 41 7.89 -24.81 -9.22
N ALA A 42 7.73 -23.92 -8.25
CA ALA A 42 6.72 -24.07 -7.21
C ALA A 42 5.31 -23.90 -7.80
N GLU A 43 4.30 -24.44 -7.16
CA GLU A 43 2.90 -24.29 -7.53
C GLU A 43 2.49 -22.82 -7.63
N ASN A 44 2.88 -22.01 -6.64
CA ASN A 44 2.77 -20.55 -6.67
C ASN A 44 4.17 -19.93 -6.41
N PRO A 45 4.93 -19.60 -7.48
CA PRO A 45 6.29 -19.10 -7.36
C PRO A 45 6.43 -17.77 -6.62
N ILE A 46 5.46 -16.84 -6.80
CA ILE A 46 5.47 -15.54 -6.12
C ILE A 46 5.29 -15.75 -4.61
N TRP A 47 4.34 -16.59 -4.22
CA TRP A 47 4.15 -16.96 -2.82
C TRP A 47 5.39 -17.62 -2.23
N GLU A 48 5.94 -18.63 -2.89
CA GLU A 48 7.12 -19.37 -2.38
C GLU A 48 8.33 -18.43 -2.20
N PHE A 49 8.52 -17.48 -3.12
CA PHE A 49 9.56 -16.46 -2.98
C PHE A 49 9.31 -15.57 -1.78
N ASN A 50 8.09 -15.01 -1.67
CA ASN A 50 7.73 -14.10 -0.58
C ASN A 50 7.86 -14.78 0.78
N ARG A 51 7.39 -16.02 0.89
CA ARG A 51 7.53 -16.82 2.10
C ARG A 51 8.98 -16.90 2.56
N ARG A 52 9.89 -17.25 1.66
CA ARG A 52 11.34 -17.32 1.98
C ARG A 52 11.93 -15.98 2.37
N ILE A 53 11.50 -14.89 1.72
CA ILE A 53 11.94 -13.53 2.08
C ILE A 53 11.44 -13.18 3.48
N ILE A 54 10.16 -13.44 3.78
CA ILE A 54 9.59 -13.16 5.09
C ILE A 54 10.30 -14.00 6.17
N ASP A 55 10.47 -15.30 5.96
CA ASP A 55 11.16 -16.19 6.90
C ASP A 55 12.58 -15.69 7.23
N ALA A 56 13.28 -15.15 6.24
CA ALA A 56 14.64 -14.65 6.41
C ALA A 56 14.72 -13.25 7.04
N THR A 57 13.68 -12.42 6.88
CA THR A 57 13.76 -10.99 7.21
C THR A 57 12.87 -10.57 8.37
N HIS A 58 11.86 -11.36 8.75
CA HIS A 58 10.92 -10.98 9.81
C HIS A 58 11.58 -10.62 11.16
N PRO A 59 12.74 -11.17 11.58
CA PRO A 59 13.38 -10.75 12.82
C PRO A 59 13.85 -9.30 12.79
N TYR A 60 14.10 -8.75 11.59
CA TYR A 60 14.66 -7.42 11.37
C TYR A 60 13.68 -6.42 10.77
N ALA A 61 12.59 -6.89 10.17
CA ALA A 61 11.64 -6.03 9.47
C ALA A 61 10.85 -5.16 10.45
N LEU A 62 10.79 -3.85 10.18
CA LEU A 62 9.83 -2.94 10.79
C LEU A 62 8.45 -3.10 10.15
N ALA A 63 8.41 -3.26 8.82
CA ALA A 63 7.19 -3.38 8.03
C ALA A 63 7.45 -4.17 6.76
N TYR A 64 6.38 -4.72 6.16
CA TYR A 64 6.39 -5.24 4.80
C TYR A 64 5.54 -4.37 3.88
N LYS A 65 5.98 -4.22 2.62
CA LYS A 65 5.29 -3.41 1.63
C LYS A 65 5.10 -4.16 0.31
N PRO A 66 4.06 -5.01 0.19
CA PRO A 66 3.68 -5.60 -1.10
C PRO A 66 3.14 -4.51 -2.03
N ASN A 67 3.48 -4.61 -3.33
CA ASN A 67 2.98 -3.72 -4.37
C ASN A 67 1.91 -4.43 -5.20
N LEU A 68 0.67 -4.01 -5.06
CA LEU A 68 -0.52 -4.63 -5.63
C LEU A 68 -0.41 -4.91 -7.15
N ALA A 69 0.26 -4.01 -7.89
CA ALA A 69 0.36 -4.13 -9.35
C ALA A 69 1.05 -5.42 -9.81
N PHE A 70 2.08 -5.88 -9.09
CA PHE A 70 2.80 -7.11 -9.46
C PHE A 70 1.95 -8.37 -9.25
N TYR A 71 1.12 -8.37 -8.21
CA TYR A 71 0.19 -9.46 -7.95
C TYR A 71 -0.97 -9.49 -8.95
N LEU A 72 -1.55 -8.32 -9.26
CA LEU A 72 -2.58 -8.21 -10.30
C LEU A 72 -2.07 -8.63 -11.67
N ALA A 73 -0.81 -8.38 -12.00
CA ALA A 73 -0.19 -8.76 -13.27
C ALA A 73 -0.14 -10.29 -13.48
N ASP A 74 -0.12 -11.09 -12.40
CA ASP A 74 -0.16 -12.56 -12.46
C ASP A 74 -1.60 -13.13 -12.33
N GLY A 75 -2.61 -12.26 -12.41
CA GLY A 75 -4.03 -12.64 -12.37
C GLY A 75 -4.45 -13.27 -11.03
N MET A 76 -5.32 -14.27 -11.10
CA MET A 76 -5.84 -14.92 -9.87
C MET A 76 -4.75 -15.58 -9.05
N ARG A 77 -3.76 -16.21 -9.69
CA ARG A 77 -2.61 -16.82 -8.99
C ARG A 77 -1.81 -15.78 -8.20
N GLY A 78 -1.63 -14.59 -8.77
CA GLY A 78 -0.98 -13.48 -8.08
C GLY A 78 -1.81 -12.96 -6.90
N LEU A 79 -3.13 -12.85 -7.03
CA LEU A 79 -4.00 -12.49 -5.92
C LEU A 79 -3.96 -13.53 -4.79
N ASP A 80 -3.98 -14.82 -5.12
CA ASP A 80 -3.80 -15.90 -4.13
C ASP A 80 -2.45 -15.75 -3.42
N ALA A 81 -1.37 -15.48 -4.18
CA ALA A 81 -0.05 -15.21 -3.61
C ALA A 81 -0.06 -14.02 -2.65
N LEU A 82 -0.78 -12.95 -2.98
CA LEU A 82 -0.92 -11.78 -2.11
C LEU A 82 -1.59 -12.17 -0.78
N TYR A 83 -2.74 -12.84 -0.83
CA TYR A 83 -3.44 -13.27 0.39
C TYR A 83 -2.57 -14.20 1.25
N MET A 84 -1.95 -15.23 0.64
CA MET A 84 -1.03 -16.13 1.34
C MET A 84 0.16 -15.38 1.96
N THR A 85 0.68 -14.36 1.26
CA THR A 85 1.76 -13.50 1.75
C THR A 85 1.31 -12.71 2.98
N MET A 86 0.10 -12.12 2.95
CA MET A 86 -0.46 -11.38 4.07
C MET A 86 -0.65 -12.25 5.30
N GLU A 87 -1.22 -13.44 5.12
CA GLU A 87 -1.44 -14.41 6.21
C GLU A 87 -0.13 -14.93 6.84
N HIS A 88 0.95 -14.95 6.07
CA HIS A 88 2.25 -15.44 6.57
C HIS A 88 3.04 -14.38 7.33
N ILE A 89 2.80 -13.11 7.07
CA ILE A 89 3.47 -12.04 7.81
C ILE A 89 3.01 -12.08 9.28
N PRO A 90 3.94 -12.14 10.26
CA PRO A 90 3.57 -12.08 11.67
C PRO A 90 2.69 -10.87 12.00
N GLU A 91 1.63 -11.08 12.78
CA GLU A 91 0.59 -10.08 13.07
C GLU A 91 1.15 -8.77 13.68
N GLU A 92 2.23 -8.88 14.43
CA GLU A 92 2.89 -7.72 15.04
C GLU A 92 3.67 -6.85 14.05
N ILE A 93 3.89 -7.31 12.80
CA ILE A 93 4.63 -6.56 11.78
C ILE A 93 3.64 -5.80 10.88
N PRO A 94 3.71 -4.46 10.83
CA PRO A 94 2.81 -3.68 9.98
C PRO A 94 2.94 -4.03 8.50
N VAL A 95 1.81 -4.06 7.81
CA VAL A 95 1.73 -4.24 6.36
C VAL A 95 1.23 -2.97 5.68
N ILE A 96 1.98 -2.50 4.70
CA ILE A 96 1.67 -1.34 3.87
C ILE A 96 1.34 -1.83 2.46
N LEU A 97 0.08 -1.80 2.04
CA LEU A 97 -0.26 -2.14 0.65
C LEU A 97 0.04 -0.95 -0.26
N ASP A 98 1.03 -1.13 -1.14
CA ASP A 98 1.37 -0.11 -2.15
C ASP A 98 0.45 -0.25 -3.37
N CYS A 99 -0.70 0.43 -3.34
CA CYS A 99 -1.76 0.36 -4.34
C CYS A 99 -2.03 1.68 -5.06
N LYS A 100 -1.63 2.80 -4.48
CA LYS A 100 -1.78 4.16 -5.04
C LYS A 100 -3.21 4.45 -5.56
N VAL A 101 -4.22 3.90 -4.88
CA VAL A 101 -5.62 4.11 -5.23
C VAL A 101 -6.06 5.53 -4.93
N GLY A 102 -7.07 6.00 -5.66
CA GLY A 102 -7.70 7.29 -5.43
C GLY A 102 -8.99 7.35 -6.21
N ASP A 103 -10.11 7.39 -5.47
CA ASP A 103 -11.46 7.49 -6.02
C ASP A 103 -12.38 8.18 -5.00
N ILE A 104 -13.64 8.41 -5.36
CA ILE A 104 -14.61 9.10 -4.53
C ILE A 104 -15.81 8.23 -4.20
N GLY A 105 -16.55 8.62 -3.15
CA GLY A 105 -17.84 8.02 -2.80
C GLY A 105 -17.76 6.52 -2.54
N ASN A 106 -18.69 5.78 -3.13
CA ASN A 106 -18.82 4.33 -2.93
C ASN A 106 -17.61 3.53 -3.43
N THR A 107 -16.95 3.98 -4.50
CA THR A 107 -15.74 3.33 -5.03
C THR A 107 -14.61 3.36 -4.01
N MET A 108 -14.36 4.52 -3.40
CA MET A 108 -13.34 4.61 -2.35
C MET A 108 -13.70 3.77 -1.11
N GLN A 109 -14.99 3.71 -0.75
CA GLN A 109 -15.45 2.84 0.32
C GLN A 109 -15.23 1.35 0.01
N ALA A 110 -15.42 0.93 -1.25
CA ALA A 110 -15.14 -0.44 -1.68
C ALA A 110 -13.64 -0.79 -1.56
N TYR A 111 -12.72 0.14 -1.89
CA TYR A 111 -11.29 -0.03 -1.63
C TYR A 111 -10.97 -0.16 -0.14
N VAL A 112 -11.58 0.69 0.68
CA VAL A 112 -11.39 0.65 2.14
C VAL A 112 -11.82 -0.71 2.69
N HIS A 113 -13.02 -1.18 2.32
CA HIS A 113 -13.52 -2.49 2.72
C HIS A 113 -12.58 -3.63 2.26
N ALA A 114 -12.17 -3.60 0.99
CA ALA A 114 -11.30 -4.64 0.44
C ALA A 114 -9.94 -4.71 1.17
N PHE A 115 -9.32 -3.57 1.46
CA PHE A 115 -7.96 -3.55 1.99
C PHE A 115 -7.92 -3.67 3.52
N PHE A 116 -8.78 -2.95 4.24
CA PHE A 116 -8.71 -2.94 5.71
C PHE A 116 -9.56 -4.00 6.38
N GLU A 117 -10.65 -4.46 5.72
CA GLU A 117 -11.54 -5.45 6.31
C GLU A 117 -11.30 -6.87 5.76
N ASN A 118 -11.07 -7.02 4.44
CA ASN A 118 -10.85 -8.34 3.83
C ASN A 118 -9.37 -8.75 3.82
N MET A 119 -8.46 -7.84 3.40
CA MET A 119 -7.01 -8.11 3.37
C MET A 119 -6.33 -7.84 4.72
N VAL A 120 -6.97 -7.07 5.59
CA VAL A 120 -6.47 -6.72 6.94
C VAL A 120 -5.09 -6.04 6.91
N VAL A 121 -4.88 -5.10 5.97
CA VAL A 121 -3.65 -4.29 5.94
C VAL A 121 -3.69 -3.19 6.99
N ASP A 122 -2.52 -2.72 7.44
CA ASP A 122 -2.41 -1.62 8.42
C ASP A 122 -2.36 -0.25 7.73
N ALA A 123 -1.83 -0.18 6.52
CA ALA A 123 -1.69 1.06 5.76
C ALA A 123 -1.80 0.85 4.25
N ILE A 124 -2.18 1.90 3.54
CA ILE A 124 -2.20 1.94 2.07
C ILE A 124 -1.51 3.19 1.52
N THR A 125 -1.08 3.14 0.26
CA THR A 125 -0.68 4.36 -0.46
C THR A 125 -1.88 4.93 -1.23
N LEU A 126 -2.06 6.25 -1.18
CA LEU A 126 -3.18 6.98 -1.80
C LEU A 126 -2.72 7.99 -2.83
N ASN A 127 -3.48 8.13 -3.91
CA ASN A 127 -3.39 9.26 -4.83
C ASN A 127 -4.38 10.35 -4.42
N PRO A 128 -3.94 11.51 -3.90
CA PRO A 128 -4.83 12.55 -3.38
C PRO A 128 -5.37 13.51 -4.46
N LEU A 129 -5.23 13.19 -5.75
CA LEU A 129 -5.58 14.10 -6.85
C LEU A 129 -7.02 14.62 -6.77
N MET A 130 -7.97 13.78 -6.32
CA MET A 130 -9.38 14.15 -6.17
C MET A 130 -9.71 14.79 -4.81
N GLY A 131 -8.70 15.15 -4.01
CA GLY A 131 -8.87 15.93 -2.79
C GLY A 131 -9.26 15.12 -1.55
N ALA A 132 -9.94 15.79 -0.60
CA ALA A 132 -10.28 15.22 0.69
C ALA A 132 -11.21 14.01 0.61
N ASP A 133 -12.03 13.91 -0.44
CA ASP A 133 -12.97 12.81 -0.63
C ASP A 133 -12.30 11.44 -0.77
N VAL A 134 -11.03 11.43 -1.22
CA VAL A 134 -10.20 10.21 -1.26
C VAL A 134 -9.73 9.79 0.12
N MET A 135 -9.33 10.76 0.94
CA MET A 135 -8.74 10.48 2.26
C MET A 135 -9.78 10.22 3.34
N ALA A 136 -10.92 10.92 3.28
CA ALA A 136 -11.94 10.87 4.31
C ALA A 136 -12.47 9.45 4.64
N PRO A 137 -12.71 8.56 3.66
CA PRO A 137 -13.12 7.19 3.96
C PRO A 137 -12.08 6.38 4.74
N VAL A 138 -10.78 6.55 4.42
CA VAL A 138 -9.69 5.87 5.14
C VAL A 138 -9.57 6.41 6.56
N MET A 139 -9.63 7.73 6.74
CA MET A 139 -9.52 8.36 8.06
C MET A 139 -10.68 8.03 9.00
N LYS A 140 -11.82 7.55 8.48
CA LYS A 140 -12.94 7.06 9.29
C LYS A 140 -12.75 5.64 9.79
N GLN A 141 -11.83 4.88 9.20
CA GLN A 141 -11.51 3.53 9.65
C GLN A 141 -10.63 3.59 10.90
N GLU A 142 -11.07 2.89 11.92
CA GLU A 142 -10.29 2.73 13.15
C GLU A 142 -8.99 1.97 12.83
N ASN A 143 -7.85 2.51 13.29
CA ASN A 143 -6.52 1.94 13.12
C ASN A 143 -5.93 1.92 11.70
N ALA A 144 -6.65 2.40 10.68
CA ALA A 144 -6.14 2.54 9.33
C ALA A 144 -5.14 3.69 9.20
N PHE A 145 -4.16 3.55 8.32
CA PHE A 145 -3.22 4.60 7.98
C PHE A 145 -3.09 4.76 6.47
N ALA A 146 -2.77 5.98 6.01
CA ALA A 146 -2.57 6.26 4.60
C ALA A 146 -1.31 7.09 4.36
N PHE A 147 -0.55 6.69 3.35
CA PHE A 147 0.55 7.47 2.78
C PHE A 147 0.04 8.18 1.53
N ALA A 148 -0.29 9.47 1.65
CA ALA A 148 -0.70 10.26 0.49
C ALA A 148 0.49 10.62 -0.38
N LEU A 149 0.39 10.38 -1.69
CA LEU A 149 1.41 10.79 -2.66
C LEU A 149 1.49 12.33 -2.70
N CYS A 150 2.70 12.87 -2.57
CA CYS A 150 2.95 14.30 -2.68
C CYS A 150 3.84 14.58 -3.90
N LEU A 151 5.14 14.33 -3.76
CA LEU A 151 6.09 14.47 -4.85
C LEU A 151 6.71 13.11 -5.14
N THR A 152 6.49 12.61 -6.35
CA THR A 152 7.03 11.32 -6.80
C THR A 152 8.39 11.47 -7.46
N SER A 153 9.20 10.40 -7.49
CA SER A 153 10.59 10.43 -7.94
C SER A 153 10.78 10.27 -9.47
N ASN A 154 9.69 9.99 -10.19
CA ASN A 154 9.74 9.79 -11.63
C ASN A 154 10.00 11.12 -12.38
N PRO A 155 10.67 11.10 -13.55
CA PRO A 155 11.01 12.31 -14.31
C PRO A 155 9.78 13.19 -14.64
N SER A 156 8.66 12.58 -15.05
CA SER A 156 7.42 13.28 -15.41
C SER A 156 6.63 13.83 -14.21
N ALA A 157 7.13 13.68 -12.98
CA ALA A 157 6.54 14.35 -11.81
C ALA A 157 6.47 15.87 -11.98
N MET A 158 7.37 16.43 -12.80
CA MET A 158 7.39 17.87 -13.11
C MET A 158 6.12 18.35 -13.84
N ASP A 159 5.45 17.48 -14.60
CA ASP A 159 4.31 17.85 -15.44
C ASP A 159 3.10 18.28 -14.62
N PHE A 160 2.88 17.64 -13.47
CA PHE A 160 1.73 17.88 -12.60
C PHE A 160 2.09 18.30 -11.18
N LEU A 161 3.16 17.77 -10.60
CA LEU A 161 3.47 17.95 -9.18
C LEU A 161 4.32 19.20 -8.92
N LYS A 162 5.06 19.70 -9.94
CA LYS A 162 5.86 20.93 -9.87
C LYS A 162 5.51 21.95 -10.96
N PRO A 163 4.24 22.24 -11.25
CA PRO A 163 3.93 23.23 -12.28
C PRO A 163 4.37 24.62 -11.79
N LYS A 164 5.05 25.37 -12.65
CA LYS A 164 5.26 26.80 -12.41
C LYS A 164 3.90 27.48 -12.42
N ARG A 165 3.57 28.25 -11.39
CA ARG A 165 2.37 29.10 -11.38
C ARG A 165 2.62 30.25 -12.34
N SER A 166 2.08 30.15 -13.56
CA SER A 166 2.00 31.28 -14.50
C SER A 166 0.71 32.04 -14.28
N GLU A 167 0.69 33.30 -14.66
CA GLU A 167 -0.55 34.13 -14.62
C GLU A 167 -1.68 33.56 -15.50
N GLU A 168 -1.35 32.84 -16.56
CA GLU A 168 -2.27 32.13 -17.45
C GLU A 168 -3.15 31.10 -16.73
N ARG A 169 -2.71 30.51 -15.61
CA ARG A 169 -3.56 29.65 -14.78
C ARG A 169 -4.62 30.40 -13.99
N ARG A 170 -4.50 31.69 -13.81
CA ARG A 170 -5.56 32.53 -13.22
C ARG A 170 -6.74 32.69 -14.17
N VAL A 171 -6.50 32.80 -15.48
CA VAL A 171 -7.54 32.90 -16.52
C VAL A 171 -8.40 31.61 -16.54
N GLY A 172 -7.85 30.46 -16.36
CA GLY A 172 -8.61 29.20 -16.27
C GLY A 172 -9.56 29.10 -15.07
N LYS A 173 -9.31 29.86 -13.99
CA LYS A 173 -10.22 29.95 -12.84
C LYS A 173 -11.42 30.85 -13.14
N GLU A 174 -11.23 31.87 -13.91
CA GLU A 174 -12.32 32.80 -14.30
C GLU A 174 -13.30 32.14 -15.28
N CYS A 175 -12.84 31.21 -16.13
CA CYS A 175 -13.74 30.45 -16.99
C CYS A 175 -14.67 29.48 -16.23
N ARG A 176 -14.29 29.02 -15.05
CA ARG A 176 -15.12 28.10 -14.24
C ARG A 176 -16.26 28.80 -13.49
N SER A 177 -16.23 30.12 -13.37
CA SER A 177 -17.28 30.88 -12.71
C SER A 177 -18.47 31.29 -13.63
N ARG A 178 -18.49 30.78 -14.88
CA ARG A 178 -19.53 31.08 -15.87
C ARG A 178 -20.37 29.88 -16.34
N TRP A 179 -20.30 28.74 -15.63
CA TRP A 179 -21.17 27.58 -15.87
C TRP A 179 -22.07 27.32 -14.67
#